data_875a7c4ad06e5c84c5c417ca53e0c993
#
_entry.id   875a7c4ad06e5c84c5c417ca53e0c993
#
_cell.length_a   1.000
_cell.length_b   1.000
_cell.length_c   1.000
_cell.angle_alpha   90.00
_cell.angle_beta   90.00
_cell.angle_gamma   90.00
#
_symmetry.space_group_name_H-M   'P 1'
#
loop_
_entity.id
_entity.type
_entity.pdbx_description
1 polymer ?
#
loop_
_entity_poly.entity_id
_entity_poly.type
_entity_poly.pdbx_seq_one_letter_code
_entity_poly.pdbx_strand_id
1 'polypeptide(L)'
;ISKIFSTGMSLGGFMSYRLACELNEINSVGSVTGSMSGYYQCNPPKKTSTIHFHGTADGVVPYDGVEWSLSARDAHAFWKTHNVCNSQTEINLPDFNGDGRITKRLISYDCEEEKSVELYSLEGEGHIWWNRSWGHDINTSELIWQFFKNQ
;
A
#
# COMPACT_ATOMS: atom_id res chain seq x y z
N ILE A 1 -8.56 9.74 -22.18
CA ILE A 1 -8.90 8.46 -21.53
C ILE A 1 -8.84 8.68 -20.04
N SER A 2 -9.93 8.32 -19.35
CA SER A 2 -9.99 8.39 -17.90
C SER A 2 -9.00 7.40 -17.27
N LYS A 3 -8.31 7.83 -16.20
CA LYS A 3 -7.41 6.96 -15.43
C LYS A 3 -8.23 5.90 -14.69
N ILE A 4 -7.71 4.67 -14.60
CA ILE A 4 -8.32 3.56 -13.88
C ILE A 4 -7.50 3.27 -12.64
N PHE A 5 -8.15 3.24 -11.49
CA PHE A 5 -7.58 2.94 -10.20
C PHE A 5 -8.22 1.69 -9.62
N SER A 6 -7.47 0.89 -8.87
CA SER A 6 -7.98 -0.28 -8.16
C SER A 6 -7.64 -0.21 -6.68
N THR A 7 -8.63 -0.48 -5.83
CA THR A 7 -8.41 -0.55 -4.39
C THR A 7 -9.30 -1.60 -3.76
N GLY A 8 -8.85 -2.14 -2.65
CA GLY A 8 -9.62 -3.10 -1.88
C GLY A 8 -8.92 -3.51 -0.59
N MET A 9 -9.69 -4.16 0.27
CA MET A 9 -9.22 -4.72 1.53
C MET A 9 -8.96 -6.23 1.39
N SER A 10 -7.95 -6.74 2.10
CA SER A 10 -7.69 -8.19 2.20
C SER A 10 -7.54 -8.81 0.80
N LEU A 11 -8.37 -9.76 0.41
CA LEU A 11 -8.39 -10.32 -0.95
C LEU A 11 -8.59 -9.25 -2.03
N GLY A 12 -9.33 -8.17 -1.74
CA GLY A 12 -9.45 -7.02 -2.65
C GLY A 12 -8.13 -6.29 -2.86
N GLY A 13 -7.29 -6.22 -1.84
CA GLY A 13 -5.92 -5.69 -1.95
C GLY A 13 -5.02 -6.59 -2.79
N PHE A 14 -5.06 -7.90 -2.56
CA PHE A 14 -4.37 -8.88 -3.41
C PHE A 14 -4.82 -8.78 -4.88
N MET A 15 -6.13 -8.68 -5.11
CA MET A 15 -6.67 -8.52 -6.46
C MET A 15 -6.21 -7.22 -7.11
N SER A 16 -6.18 -6.12 -6.37
CA SER A 16 -5.71 -4.83 -6.90
C SER A 16 -4.25 -4.90 -7.37
N TYR A 17 -3.37 -5.52 -6.59
CA TYR A 17 -2.00 -5.78 -7.02
C TYR A 17 -1.94 -6.72 -8.22
N ARG A 18 -2.76 -7.79 -8.24
CA ARG A 18 -2.82 -8.73 -9.36
C ARG A 18 -3.20 -8.02 -10.66
N LEU A 19 -4.21 -7.14 -10.62
CA LEU A 19 -4.61 -6.36 -11.78
C LEU A 19 -3.47 -5.48 -12.31
N ALA A 20 -2.69 -4.84 -11.43
CA ALA A 20 -1.53 -4.05 -11.84
C ALA A 20 -0.38 -4.91 -12.41
N CYS A 21 -0.26 -6.17 -11.98
CA CYS A 21 0.73 -7.11 -12.52
C CYS A 21 0.39 -7.58 -13.93
N GLU A 22 -0.86 -7.49 -14.37
CA GLU A 22 -1.34 -8.11 -15.61
C GLU A 22 -1.95 -7.12 -16.62
N LEU A 23 -2.57 -6.03 -16.13
CA LEU A 23 -3.32 -5.12 -16.97
C LEU A 23 -2.61 -3.79 -17.19
N ASN A 24 -2.50 -3.37 -18.46
CA ASN A 24 -1.89 -2.10 -18.83
C ASN A 24 -2.78 -0.88 -18.50
N GLU A 25 -4.05 -1.09 -18.18
CA GLU A 25 -5.03 -0.05 -17.91
C GLU A 25 -4.94 0.52 -16.50
N ILE A 26 -4.37 -0.23 -15.54
CA ILE A 26 -4.31 0.18 -14.12
C ILE A 26 -3.27 1.27 -13.91
N ASN A 27 -3.70 2.45 -13.50
CA ASN A 27 -2.85 3.62 -13.27
C ASN A 27 -2.26 3.66 -11.86
N SER A 28 -3.03 3.26 -10.85
CA SER A 28 -2.57 3.17 -9.47
C SER A 28 -3.37 2.14 -8.68
N VAL A 29 -2.75 1.64 -7.62
CA VAL A 29 -3.30 0.65 -6.70
C VAL A 29 -3.28 1.15 -5.27
N GLY A 30 -4.41 0.91 -4.56
CA GLY A 30 -4.50 1.07 -3.11
C GLY A 30 -4.83 -0.27 -2.44
N SER A 31 -3.94 -0.80 -1.61
CA SER A 31 -4.18 -2.04 -0.88
C SER A 31 -4.33 -1.78 0.61
N VAL A 32 -5.35 -2.37 1.23
CA VAL A 32 -5.57 -2.32 2.67
C VAL A 32 -5.56 -3.74 3.22
N THR A 33 -4.61 -4.03 4.12
CA THR A 33 -4.43 -5.36 4.74
C THR A 33 -4.34 -6.53 3.74
N GLY A 34 -4.05 -6.24 2.48
CA GLY A 34 -3.74 -7.20 1.45
C GLY A 34 -2.30 -7.00 0.97
N SER A 35 -1.70 -7.97 0.32
CA SER A 35 -0.34 -7.87 -0.20
C SER A 35 -0.23 -8.50 -1.59
N MET A 36 0.98 -8.73 -2.06
CA MET A 36 1.22 -9.48 -3.28
C MET A 36 1.29 -10.98 -2.96
N SER A 37 0.76 -11.81 -3.86
CA SER A 37 0.84 -13.26 -3.67
C SER A 37 2.29 -13.76 -3.77
N GLY A 38 2.65 -14.71 -2.90
CA GLY A 38 3.91 -15.44 -2.98
C GLY A 38 3.93 -16.57 -4.02
N TYR A 39 2.79 -16.92 -4.61
CA TYR A 39 2.67 -18.08 -5.48
C TYR A 39 2.79 -17.80 -6.98
N TYR A 40 2.85 -16.55 -7.40
CA TYR A 40 3.04 -16.24 -8.81
C TYR A 40 3.96 -15.03 -9.02
N GLN A 41 4.62 -15.03 -10.16
CA GLN A 41 5.48 -13.93 -10.55
C GLN A 41 4.65 -12.76 -11.09
N CYS A 42 4.92 -11.57 -10.57
CA CYS A 42 4.35 -10.31 -11.05
C CYS A 42 5.29 -9.68 -12.09
N ASN A 43 4.78 -9.44 -13.29
CA ASN A 43 5.51 -8.78 -14.37
C ASN A 43 4.68 -7.59 -14.90
N PRO A 44 4.65 -6.46 -14.16
CA PRO A 44 3.77 -5.35 -14.52
C PRO A 44 4.07 -4.81 -15.92
N PRO A 45 3.05 -4.58 -16.77
CA PRO A 45 3.26 -4.09 -18.13
C PRO A 45 3.66 -2.62 -18.21
N LYS A 46 3.49 -1.86 -17.12
CA LYS A 46 3.89 -0.44 -17.03
C LYS A 46 4.24 -0.03 -15.60
N LYS A 47 4.80 1.17 -15.45
CA LYS A 47 5.01 1.81 -14.15
C LYS A 47 3.66 2.12 -13.50
N THR A 48 3.50 1.77 -12.23
CA THR A 48 2.23 1.91 -11.50
C THR A 48 2.49 2.42 -10.08
N SER A 49 1.87 3.52 -9.71
CA SER A 49 1.94 4.02 -8.33
C SER A 49 1.14 3.15 -7.38
N THR A 50 1.66 2.93 -6.17
CA THR A 50 0.98 2.10 -5.17
C THR A 50 0.94 2.76 -3.80
N ILE A 51 -0.18 2.61 -3.10
CA ILE A 51 -0.33 2.96 -1.69
C ILE A 51 -0.85 1.75 -0.93
N HIS A 52 -0.17 1.38 0.16
CA HIS A 52 -0.46 0.18 0.94
C HIS A 52 -0.62 0.55 2.43
N PHE A 53 -1.64 0.02 3.06
CA PHE A 53 -1.92 0.18 4.49
C PHE A 53 -1.94 -1.20 5.15
N HIS A 54 -1.17 -1.38 6.23
CA HIS A 54 -1.08 -2.68 6.90
C HIS A 54 -0.83 -2.53 8.39
N GLY A 55 -1.61 -3.24 9.20
CA GLY A 55 -1.40 -3.34 10.64
C GLY A 55 -0.26 -4.31 10.96
N THR A 56 0.67 -3.93 11.86
CA THR A 56 1.81 -4.80 12.18
C THR A 56 1.42 -6.02 13.03
N ALA A 57 0.23 -6.01 13.65
CA ALA A 57 -0.35 -7.14 14.38
C ALA A 57 -1.48 -7.85 13.62
N ASP A 58 -1.48 -7.72 12.28
CA ASP A 58 -2.47 -8.40 11.43
C ASP A 58 -2.31 -9.92 11.54
N GLY A 59 -3.32 -10.58 12.14
CA GLY A 59 -3.35 -12.04 12.35
C GLY A 59 -4.00 -12.81 11.19
N VAL A 60 -4.51 -12.13 10.16
CA VAL A 60 -5.14 -12.75 8.98
C VAL A 60 -4.20 -12.75 7.78
N VAL A 61 -3.64 -11.59 7.44
CA VAL A 61 -2.58 -11.44 6.45
C VAL A 61 -1.36 -10.88 7.18
N PRO A 62 -0.38 -11.73 7.56
CA PRO A 62 0.75 -11.29 8.37
C PRO A 62 1.57 -10.18 7.70
N TYR A 63 1.82 -9.09 8.45
CA TYR A 63 2.61 -7.95 7.99
C TYR A 63 4.00 -8.36 7.46
N ASP A 64 4.66 -9.29 8.18
CA ASP A 64 6.00 -9.76 7.84
C ASP A 64 6.01 -10.84 6.75
N GLY A 65 4.84 -11.14 6.17
CA GLY A 65 4.71 -12.10 5.10
C GLY A 65 4.67 -13.56 5.57
N VAL A 66 4.27 -14.41 4.65
CA VAL A 66 4.23 -15.89 4.78
C VAL A 66 4.40 -16.48 3.38
N GLU A 67 4.45 -17.79 3.24
CA GLU A 67 4.65 -18.46 1.95
C GLU A 67 3.71 -17.96 0.82
N TRP A 68 2.43 -17.73 1.16
CA TRP A 68 1.41 -17.30 0.18
C TRP A 68 1.26 -15.79 0.01
N SER A 69 1.96 -14.98 0.84
CA SER A 69 1.85 -13.53 0.84
C SER A 69 3.21 -12.87 1.09
N LEU A 70 3.61 -11.95 0.23
CA LEU A 70 4.77 -11.11 0.50
C LEU A 70 4.53 -10.29 1.77
N SER A 71 5.62 -9.95 2.47
CA SER A 71 5.54 -8.94 3.52
C SER A 71 5.11 -7.58 2.94
N ALA A 72 4.52 -6.73 3.76
CA ALA A 72 4.16 -5.37 3.35
C ALA A 72 5.38 -4.58 2.83
N ARG A 73 6.53 -4.77 3.46
CA ARG A 73 7.79 -4.13 3.05
C ARG A 73 8.36 -4.70 1.75
N ASP A 74 8.24 -6.00 1.52
CA ASP A 74 8.69 -6.62 0.25
C ASP A 74 7.80 -6.19 -0.93
N ALA A 75 6.49 -6.09 -0.72
CA ALA A 75 5.58 -5.54 -1.72
C ALA A 75 5.94 -4.08 -2.07
N HIS A 76 6.25 -3.24 -1.06
CA HIS A 76 6.73 -1.89 -1.28
C HIS A 76 8.08 -1.89 -2.06
N ALA A 77 9.03 -2.72 -1.66
CA ALA A 77 10.34 -2.82 -2.29
C ALA A 77 10.24 -3.28 -3.77
N PHE A 78 9.32 -4.20 -4.06
CA PHE A 78 9.04 -4.64 -5.43
C PHE A 78 8.63 -3.46 -6.32
N TRP A 79 7.62 -2.69 -5.90
CA TRP A 79 7.13 -1.56 -6.68
C TRP A 79 8.12 -0.40 -6.74
N LYS A 80 8.86 -0.14 -5.66
CA LYS A 80 9.99 0.81 -5.66
C LYS A 80 11.01 0.46 -6.75
N THR A 81 11.42 -0.81 -6.82
CA THR A 81 12.39 -1.29 -7.81
C THR A 81 11.80 -1.24 -9.22
N HIS A 82 10.57 -1.72 -9.40
CA HIS A 82 9.89 -1.71 -10.70
C HIS A 82 9.72 -0.28 -11.24
N ASN A 83 9.35 0.67 -10.39
CA ASN A 83 9.17 2.08 -10.77
C ASN A 83 10.49 2.87 -10.84
N VAL A 84 11.63 2.25 -10.52
CA VAL A 84 12.95 2.89 -10.51
C VAL A 84 12.98 4.15 -9.66
N CYS A 85 12.55 4.02 -8.40
CA CYS A 85 12.54 5.14 -7.46
C CYS A 85 13.93 5.36 -6.84
N ASN A 86 14.47 6.56 -6.96
CA ASN A 86 15.83 6.90 -6.51
C ASN A 86 15.89 7.39 -5.06
N SER A 87 14.76 7.81 -4.50
CA SER A 87 14.69 8.40 -3.16
C SER A 87 13.66 7.70 -2.28
N GLN A 88 13.90 7.70 -0.96
CA GLN A 88 13.01 7.10 0.02
C GLN A 88 13.09 7.84 1.35
N THR A 89 11.94 8.03 2.01
CA THR A 89 11.85 8.65 3.34
C THR A 89 10.81 7.89 4.17
N GLU A 90 11.10 7.64 5.45
CA GLU A 90 10.15 7.12 6.42
C GLU A 90 9.91 8.16 7.51
N ILE A 91 8.64 8.45 7.80
CA ILE A 91 8.23 9.41 8.83
C ILE A 91 7.20 8.80 9.76
N ASN A 92 7.19 9.27 11.01
CA ASN A 92 6.12 8.96 11.96
C ASN A 92 5.00 9.99 11.80
N LEU A 93 3.77 9.52 11.67
CA LEU A 93 2.60 10.39 11.65
C LEU A 93 2.17 10.78 13.07
N PRO A 94 1.41 11.89 13.23
CA PRO A 94 0.87 12.27 14.52
C PRO A 94 -0.03 11.18 15.14
N ASP A 95 0.11 10.94 16.43
CA ASP A 95 -0.77 10.10 17.22
C ASP A 95 -2.06 10.90 17.52
N PHE A 96 -3.07 10.73 16.68
CA PHE A 96 -4.33 11.48 16.76
C PHE A 96 -5.26 10.97 17.86
N ASN A 97 -5.22 9.67 18.13
CA ASN A 97 -6.08 9.04 19.12
C ASN A 97 -5.46 9.05 20.52
N GLY A 98 -4.15 9.35 20.64
CA GLY A 98 -3.43 9.45 21.92
C GLY A 98 -3.17 8.09 22.57
N ASP A 99 -3.13 7.00 21.80
CA ASP A 99 -2.90 5.65 22.33
C ASP A 99 -1.42 5.27 22.46
N GLY A 100 -0.53 6.14 21.97
CA GLY A 100 0.91 5.95 21.99
C GLY A 100 1.46 5.02 20.92
N ARG A 101 0.62 4.49 20.03
CA ARG A 101 1.07 3.67 18.90
C ARG A 101 1.56 4.55 17.76
N ILE A 102 2.48 4.02 16.98
CA ILE A 102 3.10 4.78 15.89
C ILE A 102 2.55 4.31 14.55
N THR A 103 2.01 5.25 13.77
CA THR A 103 1.75 5.04 12.36
C THR A 103 2.95 5.57 11.56
N LYS A 104 3.63 4.70 10.84
CA LYS A 104 4.76 5.07 9.97
C LYS A 104 4.31 5.17 8.53
N ARG A 105 4.81 6.18 7.82
CA ARG A 105 4.64 6.33 6.38
C ARG A 105 6.00 6.24 5.69
N LEU A 106 6.19 5.20 4.89
CA LEU A 106 7.35 4.99 4.04
C LEU A 106 6.98 5.44 2.62
N ILE A 107 7.73 6.39 2.08
CA ILE A 107 7.49 6.95 0.74
C ILE A 107 8.73 6.71 -0.11
N SER A 108 8.57 6.07 -1.27
CA SER A 108 9.57 6.06 -2.34
C SER A 108 9.12 6.99 -3.46
N TYR A 109 9.99 7.90 -3.85
CA TYR A 109 9.73 8.98 -4.79
C TYR A 109 10.92 9.20 -5.72
N ASP A 110 10.85 10.21 -6.59
CA ASP A 110 11.84 10.38 -7.67
C ASP A 110 11.91 9.12 -8.53
N CYS A 111 10.73 8.65 -8.92
CA CYS A 111 10.55 7.45 -9.72
C CYS A 111 10.35 7.80 -11.19
N GLU A 112 10.57 6.84 -12.08
CA GLU A 112 10.20 6.99 -13.50
C GLU A 112 8.71 7.30 -13.66
N GLU A 113 8.36 8.07 -14.69
CA GLU A 113 6.98 8.48 -15.02
C GLU A 113 6.25 9.17 -13.87
N GLU A 114 6.98 9.89 -13.01
CA GLU A 114 6.43 10.60 -11.84
C GLU A 114 5.62 9.72 -10.89
N LYS A 115 5.97 8.41 -10.83
CA LYS A 115 5.31 7.46 -9.92
C LYS A 115 5.78 7.64 -8.48
N SER A 116 5.00 7.09 -7.57
CA SER A 116 5.33 7.00 -6.15
C SER A 116 4.87 5.67 -5.55
N VAL A 117 5.54 5.24 -4.49
CA VAL A 117 5.21 4.02 -3.77
C VAL A 117 5.15 4.35 -2.29
N GLU A 118 4.01 4.11 -1.66
CA GLU A 118 3.78 4.42 -0.25
C GLU A 118 3.37 3.19 0.54
N LEU A 119 3.88 3.08 1.77
CA LEU A 119 3.46 2.08 2.76
C LEU A 119 3.16 2.78 4.08
N TYR A 120 1.96 2.58 4.58
CA TYR A 120 1.55 2.94 5.94
C TYR A 120 1.57 1.71 6.82
N SER A 121 2.45 1.70 7.82
CA SER A 121 2.58 0.64 8.82
C SER A 121 1.95 1.12 10.12
N LEU A 122 0.85 0.48 10.54
CA LEU A 122 0.11 0.85 11.74
C LEU A 122 0.50 -0.09 12.87
N GLU A 123 1.31 0.42 13.80
CA GLU A 123 1.88 -0.37 14.89
C GLU A 123 0.82 -0.94 15.82
N GLY A 124 0.86 -2.25 16.07
CA GLY A 124 -0.07 -2.95 16.94
C GLY A 124 -1.50 -3.07 16.42
N GLU A 125 -1.80 -2.56 15.23
CA GLU A 125 -3.11 -2.67 14.60
C GLU A 125 -3.28 -4.01 13.85
N GLY A 126 -4.52 -4.47 13.76
CA GLY A 126 -4.90 -5.75 13.15
C GLY A 126 -5.41 -5.62 11.71
N HIS A 127 -6.30 -6.58 11.35
CA HIS A 127 -6.87 -6.71 10.00
C HIS A 127 -8.15 -5.87 9.87
N ILE A 128 -8.02 -4.55 9.72
CA ILE A 128 -9.14 -3.61 9.67
C ILE A 128 -8.96 -2.54 8.59
N TRP A 129 -10.02 -1.78 8.32
CA TRP A 129 -10.02 -0.53 7.55
C TRP A 129 -10.01 0.64 8.52
N TRP A 130 -9.01 1.52 8.49
CA TRP A 130 -8.84 2.58 9.50
C TRP A 130 -9.63 3.83 9.15
N ASN A 131 -10.28 4.41 10.18
CA ASN A 131 -11.02 5.65 10.07
C ASN A 131 -10.92 6.43 11.38
N ARG A 132 -10.64 7.74 11.31
CA ARG A 132 -10.52 8.62 12.49
C ARG A 132 -11.80 8.69 13.31
N SER A 133 -12.96 8.64 12.68
CA SER A 133 -14.24 8.61 13.41
C SER A 133 -14.47 7.34 14.23
N TRP A 134 -13.66 6.32 14.01
CA TRP A 134 -13.64 5.06 14.80
C TRP A 134 -12.45 4.99 15.77
N GLY A 135 -11.75 6.10 15.98
CA GLY A 135 -10.66 6.20 16.94
C GLY A 135 -9.27 5.79 16.43
N HIS A 136 -9.03 5.86 15.11
CA HIS A 136 -7.72 5.59 14.53
C HIS A 136 -6.99 6.87 14.11
N ASP A 137 -5.67 6.78 13.91
CA ASP A 137 -4.83 7.91 13.54
C ASP A 137 -5.07 8.42 12.13
N ILE A 138 -5.55 7.59 11.23
CA ILE A 138 -5.70 7.89 9.81
C ILE A 138 -7.13 7.67 9.31
N ASN A 139 -7.42 8.29 8.17
CA ASN A 139 -8.59 8.01 7.35
C ASN A 139 -8.11 7.38 6.03
N THR A 140 -8.15 6.05 5.95
CA THR A 140 -7.65 5.27 4.83
C THR A 140 -8.33 5.65 3.51
N SER A 141 -9.65 5.81 3.50
CA SER A 141 -10.41 6.15 2.28
C SER A 141 -9.98 7.49 1.71
N GLU A 142 -9.80 8.50 2.58
CA GLU A 142 -9.36 9.84 2.18
C GLU A 142 -7.94 9.82 1.63
N LEU A 143 -7.02 9.12 2.31
CA LEU A 143 -5.63 9.01 1.86
C LEU A 143 -5.51 8.30 0.51
N ILE A 144 -6.26 7.23 0.29
CA ILE A 144 -6.31 6.54 -1.01
C ILE A 144 -6.84 7.49 -2.10
N TRP A 145 -7.93 8.19 -1.83
CA TRP A 145 -8.52 9.11 -2.79
C TRP A 145 -7.59 10.26 -3.14
N GLN A 146 -6.93 10.87 -2.15
CA GLN A 146 -5.94 11.92 -2.36
C GLN A 146 -4.75 11.41 -3.18
N PHE A 147 -4.26 10.20 -2.86
CA PHE A 147 -3.19 9.56 -3.60
C PHE A 147 -3.57 9.38 -5.09
N PHE A 148 -4.74 8.82 -5.36
CA PHE A 148 -5.21 8.60 -6.73
C PHE A 148 -5.40 9.89 -7.55
N LYS A 149 -5.88 10.95 -6.92
CA LYS A 149 -6.05 12.25 -7.61
C LYS A 149 -4.72 12.84 -8.10
N ASN A 150 -3.63 12.52 -7.45
CA ASN A 150 -2.31 13.05 -7.74
C ASN A 150 -1.50 12.18 -8.74
N GLN A 151 -2.13 11.12 -9.29
CA GLN A 151 -1.47 10.22 -10.27
C GLN A 151 -1.83 10.54 -11.73
#